data_8a13b1c6cd04ad3f5d29e7e2c0df2891
#
_entry.id   8a13b1c6cd04ad3f5d29e7e2c0df2891
#
_cell.length_a   1.000
_cell.length_b   1.000
_cell.length_c   1.000
_cell.angle_alpha   90.00
_cell.angle_beta   90.00
_cell.angle_gamma   90.00
#
_symmetry.space_group_name_H-M   'P 1'
#
loop_
_entity.id
_entity.type
_entity.pdbx_description
1 polymer ?
#
loop_
_entity_poly.entity_id
_entity_poly.type
_entity_poly.pdbx_seq_one_letter_code
_entity_poly.pdbx_strand_id
1 'polypeptide(L)'
;MARSNHFWKRANRGFDSKFEKTLHEGVLSHCDYHSKVTYDYIIPHFYKPDFIWKNSKGKTYLIESKGNFTDTAEASKYKHIRDHLVEDVELVFLFQHPGTAMPRARVRKDGTKAHNAEWADKNNFRHFTEKNIGELFNEK
;
A
#
# COMPACT_ATOMS: atom_id res chain seq x y z
N MET A 1 25.05 18.81 -16.68
CA MET A 1 25.30 17.86 -17.78
C MET A 1 24.13 16.86 -18.03
N ALA A 2 22.92 17.27 -17.83
CA ALA A 2 21.74 16.38 -18.06
C ALA A 2 21.07 16.60 -19.42
N ARG A 3 21.72 17.20 -20.40
CA ARG A 3 21.12 17.57 -21.70
C ARG A 3 21.20 16.50 -22.79
N SER A 4 21.98 15.43 -22.61
CA SER A 4 22.22 14.47 -23.71
C SER A 4 21.13 13.39 -23.86
N ASN A 5 20.46 13.05 -22.78
CA ASN A 5 19.56 11.88 -22.79
C ASN A 5 18.22 12.11 -23.53
N HIS A 6 17.72 13.34 -23.54
CA HIS A 6 16.45 13.67 -24.19
C HIS A 6 16.57 13.81 -25.71
N PHE A 7 17.69 14.36 -26.17
CA PHE A 7 17.98 14.52 -27.59
C PHE A 7 18.23 13.17 -28.26
N TRP A 8 18.98 12.30 -27.57
CA TRP A 8 19.28 10.97 -28.08
C TRP A 8 18.02 10.12 -28.25
N LYS A 9 17.10 10.14 -27.26
CA LYS A 9 15.81 9.45 -27.34
C LYS A 9 14.92 9.91 -28.50
N ARG A 10 15.01 11.19 -28.86
CA ARG A 10 14.29 11.73 -30.01
C ARG A 10 14.85 11.23 -31.36
N ALA A 11 16.17 11.12 -31.46
CA ALA A 11 16.86 10.67 -32.66
C ALA A 11 16.80 9.15 -32.86
N ASN A 12 16.67 8.38 -31.76
CA ASN A 12 16.70 6.92 -31.77
C ASN A 12 15.42 6.34 -31.16
N ARG A 13 14.30 6.66 -31.80
CA ARG A 13 12.98 6.20 -31.34
C ARG A 13 12.94 4.69 -31.16
N GLY A 14 12.47 4.25 -29.99
CA GLY A 14 12.26 2.85 -29.66
C GLY A 14 13.37 2.18 -28.85
N PHE A 15 14.48 2.88 -28.56
CA PHE A 15 15.55 2.35 -27.72
C PHE A 15 15.76 3.23 -26.49
N ASP A 16 15.94 2.59 -25.33
CA ASP A 16 16.17 3.30 -24.07
C ASP A 16 17.61 3.79 -23.93
N SER A 17 18.54 3.13 -24.58
CA SER A 17 19.95 3.52 -24.58
C SER A 17 20.63 3.26 -25.92
N LYS A 18 21.72 3.98 -26.15
CA LYS A 18 22.58 3.75 -27.33
C LYS A 18 23.19 2.34 -27.31
N PHE A 19 23.49 1.84 -26.15
CA PHE A 19 24.01 0.49 -25.96
C PHE A 19 22.97 -0.56 -26.37
N GLU A 20 21.73 -0.43 -25.97
CA GLU A 20 20.63 -1.33 -26.36
C GLU A 20 20.42 -1.33 -27.88
N LYS A 21 20.48 -0.15 -28.51
CA LYS A 21 20.39 -0.03 -29.96
C LYS A 21 21.53 -0.80 -30.64
N THR A 22 22.75 -0.62 -30.18
CA THR A 22 23.93 -1.33 -30.71
C THR A 22 23.78 -2.84 -30.58
N LEU A 23 23.29 -3.32 -29.43
CA LEU A 23 23.05 -4.74 -29.21
C LEU A 23 21.98 -5.30 -30.15
N HIS A 24 20.87 -4.59 -30.30
CA HIS A 24 19.75 -4.99 -31.16
C HIS A 24 20.13 -5.01 -32.64
N GLU A 25 20.96 -4.07 -33.10
CA GLU A 25 21.47 -4.03 -34.46
C GLU A 25 22.62 -5.00 -34.71
N GLY A 26 23.23 -5.53 -33.65
CA GLY A 26 24.38 -6.44 -33.69
C GLY A 26 24.09 -7.83 -33.15
N VAL A 27 24.74 -8.18 -32.05
CA VAL A 27 24.75 -9.56 -31.51
C VAL A 27 23.40 -10.06 -31.02
N LEU A 28 22.44 -9.17 -30.70
CA LEU A 28 21.11 -9.53 -30.25
C LEU A 28 20.02 -9.23 -31.31
N SER A 29 20.39 -9.14 -32.58
CA SER A 29 19.45 -8.84 -33.67
C SER A 29 18.35 -9.92 -33.84
N HIS A 30 18.59 -11.14 -33.38
CA HIS A 30 17.65 -12.25 -33.41
C HIS A 30 16.73 -12.31 -32.17
N CYS A 31 16.91 -11.39 -31.23
CA CYS A 31 16.11 -11.34 -30.00
C CYS A 31 15.00 -10.30 -30.12
N ASP A 32 13.89 -10.52 -29.39
CA ASP A 32 12.83 -9.55 -29.29
C ASP A 32 13.26 -8.40 -28.39
N TYR A 33 13.21 -7.19 -28.93
CA TYR A 33 13.49 -5.99 -28.16
C TYR A 33 12.19 -5.44 -27.58
N HIS A 34 12.16 -5.21 -26.24
CA HIS A 34 11.00 -4.71 -25.51
C HIS A 34 9.71 -5.46 -25.89
N SER A 35 9.77 -6.77 -25.84
CA SER A 35 8.60 -7.62 -26.02
C SER A 35 7.48 -7.19 -25.09
N LYS A 36 6.22 -7.37 -25.54
CA LYS A 36 5.04 -7.14 -24.67
C LYS A 36 4.85 -8.25 -23.64
N VAL A 37 5.61 -9.31 -23.71
CA VAL A 37 5.59 -10.40 -22.75
C VAL A 37 6.13 -9.91 -21.42
N THR A 38 5.41 -10.17 -20.34
CA THR A 38 5.82 -9.83 -18.99
C THR A 38 5.95 -11.08 -18.14
N TYR A 39 6.80 -11.01 -17.15
CA TYR A 39 7.01 -12.08 -16.18
C TYR A 39 6.72 -11.54 -14.79
N ASP A 40 5.87 -12.23 -14.06
CA ASP A 40 5.55 -11.88 -12.69
C ASP A 40 6.71 -12.24 -11.75
N TYR A 41 6.97 -11.38 -10.77
CA TYR A 41 7.86 -11.70 -9.67
C TYR A 41 7.29 -11.14 -8.37
N ILE A 42 7.55 -11.82 -7.28
CA ILE A 42 7.00 -11.50 -5.97
C ILE A 42 8.14 -11.12 -5.04
N ILE A 43 7.99 -9.96 -4.41
CA ILE A 43 8.89 -9.52 -3.35
C ILE A 43 8.17 -9.74 -2.01
N PRO A 44 8.65 -10.63 -1.15
CA PRO A 44 8.01 -10.83 0.14
C PRO A 44 8.21 -9.63 1.05
N HIS A 45 7.13 -9.22 1.69
CA HIS A 45 7.13 -8.21 2.74
C HIS A 45 6.63 -8.84 4.03
N PHE A 46 7.10 -8.31 5.16
CA PHE A 46 6.69 -8.77 6.47
C PHE A 46 6.02 -7.64 7.23
N TYR A 47 4.96 -7.98 7.95
CA TYR A 47 4.23 -7.05 8.78
C TYR A 47 4.37 -7.45 10.24
N LYS A 48 4.76 -6.49 11.05
CA LYS A 48 4.84 -6.64 12.50
C LYS A 48 3.80 -5.70 13.13
N PRO A 49 2.70 -6.23 13.69
CA PRO A 49 1.70 -5.40 14.34
C PRO A 49 2.23 -4.76 15.61
N ASP A 50 1.64 -3.63 16.01
CA ASP A 50 2.00 -2.97 17.27
C ASP A 50 1.60 -3.83 18.47
N PHE A 51 0.40 -4.43 18.44
CA PHE A 51 -0.10 -5.28 19.50
C PHE A 51 -0.79 -6.51 18.95
N ILE A 52 -0.76 -7.60 19.68
CA ILE A 52 -1.47 -8.83 19.34
C ILE A 52 -2.29 -9.26 20.56
N TRP A 53 -3.57 -9.58 20.33
CA TRP A 53 -4.43 -10.14 21.35
C TRP A 53 -5.17 -11.36 20.80
N LYS A 54 -5.23 -12.41 21.59
CA LYS A 54 -5.92 -13.63 21.21
C LYS A 54 -7.07 -13.88 22.20
N ASN A 55 -8.29 -14.05 21.68
CA ASN A 55 -9.44 -14.31 22.53
C ASN A 55 -9.51 -15.79 22.95
N SER A 56 -10.49 -16.12 23.81
CA SER A 56 -10.65 -17.47 24.34
C SER A 56 -11.05 -18.50 23.28
N LYS A 57 -11.59 -18.05 22.15
CA LYS A 57 -12.00 -18.91 21.02
C LYS A 57 -10.86 -19.15 20.02
N GLY A 58 -9.69 -18.60 20.28
CA GLY A 58 -8.51 -18.74 19.40
C GLY A 58 -8.44 -17.74 18.26
N LYS A 59 -9.34 -16.76 18.18
CA LYS A 59 -9.25 -15.68 17.21
C LYS A 59 -8.16 -14.70 17.63
N THR A 60 -7.28 -14.35 16.71
CA THR A 60 -6.17 -13.42 16.91
C THR A 60 -6.50 -12.07 16.32
N TYR A 61 -6.30 -11.02 17.09
CA TYR A 61 -6.45 -9.65 16.65
C TYR A 61 -5.09 -8.98 16.60
N LEU A 62 -4.77 -8.44 15.42
CA LEU A 62 -3.61 -7.60 15.21
C LEU A 62 -4.07 -6.15 15.37
N ILE A 63 -3.58 -5.48 16.40
CA ILE A 63 -4.02 -4.12 16.71
C ILE A 63 -2.93 -3.16 16.27
N GLU A 64 -3.28 -2.31 15.31
CA GLU A 64 -2.40 -1.26 14.81
C GLU A 64 -2.83 0.08 15.40
N SER A 65 -1.94 0.70 16.15
CA SER A 65 -2.19 2.02 16.73
C SER A 65 -1.81 3.11 15.72
N LYS A 66 -2.69 4.08 15.50
CA LYS A 66 -2.46 5.18 14.55
C LYS A 66 -2.88 6.53 15.11
N GLY A 67 -1.95 7.47 15.09
CA GLY A 67 -2.27 8.89 15.20
C GLY A 67 -2.76 9.42 13.85
N ASN A 68 -1.94 9.25 12.83
CA ASN A 68 -2.27 9.60 11.45
C ASN A 68 -1.51 8.68 10.49
N PHE A 69 -2.00 8.56 9.28
CA PHE A 69 -1.27 7.90 8.20
C PHE A 69 -0.25 8.87 7.60
N THR A 70 0.94 8.39 7.30
CA THR A 70 2.02 9.20 6.73
C THR A 70 1.70 9.62 5.30
N ASP A 71 1.17 8.67 4.51
CA ASP A 71 0.79 8.88 3.12
C ASP A 71 -0.25 7.85 2.67
N THR A 72 -0.71 7.99 1.42
CA THR A 72 -1.70 7.08 0.84
C THR A 72 -1.15 5.67 0.61
N ALA A 73 0.15 5.54 0.38
CA ALA A 73 0.79 4.24 0.19
C ALA A 73 0.81 3.43 1.50
N GLU A 74 1.07 4.08 2.63
CA GLU A 74 0.96 3.45 3.93
C GLU A 74 -0.45 2.93 4.20
N ALA A 75 -1.47 3.76 3.96
CA ALA A 75 -2.85 3.35 4.12
C ALA A 75 -3.20 2.14 3.25
N SER A 76 -2.78 2.15 1.98
CA SER A 76 -3.01 1.05 1.05
C SER A 76 -2.30 -0.24 1.47
N LYS A 77 -1.14 -0.14 2.10
CA LYS A 77 -0.39 -1.30 2.61
C LYS A 77 -1.25 -2.17 3.54
N TYR A 78 -2.04 -1.57 4.42
CA TYR A 78 -2.87 -2.32 5.36
C TYR A 78 -3.96 -3.14 4.67
N LYS A 79 -4.46 -2.69 3.53
CA LYS A 79 -5.42 -3.47 2.72
C LYS A 79 -4.75 -4.73 2.16
N HIS A 80 -3.52 -4.62 1.69
CA HIS A 80 -2.74 -5.77 1.21
C HIS A 80 -2.43 -6.75 2.34
N ILE A 81 -2.05 -6.23 3.51
CA ILE A 81 -1.79 -7.07 4.68
C ILE A 81 -3.05 -7.86 5.04
N ARG A 82 -4.19 -7.18 5.16
CA ARG A 82 -5.47 -7.84 5.50
C ARG A 82 -5.82 -8.94 4.51
N ASP A 83 -5.65 -8.68 3.21
CA ASP A 83 -6.02 -9.63 2.17
C ASP A 83 -5.18 -10.91 2.19
N HIS A 84 -4.04 -10.89 2.87
CA HIS A 84 -3.13 -12.03 3.02
C HIS A 84 -3.18 -12.67 4.41
N LEU A 85 -3.99 -12.17 5.33
CA LEU A 85 -4.14 -12.78 6.64
C LEU A 85 -4.90 -14.10 6.53
N VAL A 86 -4.48 -15.07 7.33
CA VAL A 86 -5.17 -16.36 7.41
C VAL A 86 -6.50 -16.22 8.16
N GLU A 87 -7.36 -17.21 8.01
CA GLU A 87 -8.62 -17.29 8.79
C GLU A 87 -8.33 -17.16 10.30
N ASP A 88 -9.25 -16.60 11.04
CA ASP A 88 -9.16 -16.34 12.47
C ASP A 88 -8.09 -15.30 12.87
N VAL A 89 -7.55 -14.55 11.94
CA VAL A 89 -6.67 -13.39 12.21
C VAL A 89 -7.31 -12.14 11.62
N GLU A 90 -7.56 -11.15 12.45
CA GLU A 90 -8.17 -9.88 12.03
C GLU A 90 -7.26 -8.70 12.38
N LEU A 91 -7.07 -7.80 11.42
CA LEU A 91 -6.38 -6.54 11.63
C LEU A 91 -7.41 -5.47 12.01
N VAL A 92 -7.21 -4.84 13.16
CA VAL A 92 -8.05 -3.73 13.65
C VAL A 92 -7.19 -2.52 13.94
N PHE A 93 -7.79 -1.33 13.86
CA PHE A 93 -7.09 -0.08 14.16
C PHE A 93 -7.52 0.46 15.52
N LEU A 94 -6.56 1.03 16.21
CA LEU A 94 -6.80 1.88 17.37
C LEU A 94 -6.34 3.29 17.02
N PHE A 95 -7.31 4.18 16.74
CA PHE A 95 -7.00 5.55 16.38
C PHE A 95 -6.90 6.44 17.61
N GLN A 96 -5.84 7.23 17.67
CA GLN A 96 -5.72 8.29 18.68
C GLN A 96 -6.81 9.35 18.47
N HIS A 97 -6.98 9.78 17.22
CA HIS A 97 -7.96 10.76 16.78
C HIS A 97 -8.65 10.29 15.51
N PRO A 98 -9.84 9.65 15.62
CA PRO A 98 -10.54 9.12 14.45
C PRO A 98 -10.88 10.18 13.40
N GLY A 99 -11.03 11.45 13.83
CA GLY A 99 -11.35 12.58 12.95
C GLY A 99 -10.16 13.19 12.22
N THR A 100 -8.95 12.68 12.40
CA THR A 100 -7.77 13.17 11.65
C THR A 100 -7.95 12.94 10.15
N ALA A 101 -7.74 14.00 9.36
CA ALA A 101 -7.88 13.91 7.90
C ALA A 101 -6.88 12.90 7.30
N MET A 102 -7.35 12.15 6.32
CA MET A 102 -6.50 11.25 5.56
C MET A 102 -5.48 12.04 4.72
N PRO A 103 -4.29 11.45 4.44
CA PRO A 103 -3.33 12.08 3.55
C PRO A 103 -3.96 12.39 2.19
N ARG A 104 -3.69 13.59 1.68
CA ARG A 104 -4.19 14.09 0.40
C ARG A 104 -5.71 14.12 0.26
N ALA A 105 -6.45 14.06 1.35
CA ALA A 105 -7.90 14.16 1.32
C ALA A 105 -8.31 15.53 0.75
N ARG A 106 -9.23 15.50 -0.22
CA ARG A 106 -9.78 16.72 -0.85
C ARG A 106 -10.88 17.31 0.03
N VAL A 107 -10.97 18.63 0.06
CA VAL A 107 -12.08 19.32 0.70
C VAL A 107 -13.36 19.02 -0.10
N ARG A 108 -14.38 18.51 0.60
CA ARG A 108 -15.70 18.23 0.03
C ARG A 108 -16.51 19.53 -0.10
N LYS A 109 -17.66 19.47 -0.79
CA LYS A 109 -18.58 20.61 -0.92
C LYS A 109 -19.04 21.17 0.44
N ASP A 110 -19.17 20.29 1.45
CA ASP A 110 -19.56 20.68 2.81
C ASP A 110 -18.40 21.21 3.67
N GLY A 111 -17.20 21.33 3.10
CA GLY A 111 -15.99 21.79 3.79
C GLY A 111 -15.25 20.71 4.57
N THR A 112 -15.75 19.49 4.62
CA THR A 112 -15.09 18.40 5.34
C THR A 112 -14.08 17.67 4.45
N LYS A 113 -13.23 16.85 5.08
CA LYS A 113 -12.30 15.94 4.42
C LYS A 113 -12.53 14.53 4.93
N ALA A 114 -12.24 13.52 4.11
CA ALA A 114 -12.22 12.14 4.58
C ALA A 114 -11.23 12.01 5.74
N HIS A 115 -11.64 11.33 6.80
CA HIS A 115 -10.82 11.14 7.99
C HIS A 115 -10.56 9.65 8.27
N ASN A 116 -9.70 9.38 9.25
CA ASN A 116 -9.25 8.01 9.56
C ASN A 116 -10.40 7.02 9.74
N ALA A 117 -11.41 7.37 10.53
CA ALA A 117 -12.54 6.49 10.78
C ALA A 117 -13.35 6.19 9.51
N GLU A 118 -13.59 7.21 8.66
CA GLU A 118 -14.27 7.01 7.38
C GLU A 118 -13.47 6.10 6.45
N TRP A 119 -12.15 6.27 6.39
CA TRP A 119 -11.29 5.41 5.59
C TRP A 119 -11.36 3.97 6.06
N ALA A 120 -11.31 3.74 7.37
CA ALA A 120 -11.41 2.40 7.94
C ALA A 120 -12.77 1.76 7.62
N ASP A 121 -13.87 2.49 7.81
CA ASP A 121 -15.21 2.00 7.50
C ASP A 121 -15.37 1.67 6.02
N LYS A 122 -14.91 2.56 5.14
CA LYS A 122 -14.97 2.35 3.69
C LYS A 122 -14.19 1.14 3.24
N ASN A 123 -13.11 0.81 3.93
CA ASN A 123 -12.25 -0.33 3.59
C ASN A 123 -12.52 -1.56 4.47
N ASN A 124 -13.61 -1.55 5.23
CA ASN A 124 -14.06 -2.66 6.08
C ASN A 124 -13.06 -3.06 7.17
N PHE A 125 -12.37 -2.07 7.75
CA PHE A 125 -11.58 -2.26 8.95
C PHE A 125 -12.38 -1.87 10.17
N ARG A 126 -12.40 -2.74 11.17
CA ARG A 126 -12.90 -2.36 12.49
C ARG A 126 -11.90 -1.43 13.13
N HIS A 127 -12.39 -0.43 13.82
CA HIS A 127 -11.54 0.54 14.49
C HIS A 127 -12.11 0.94 15.83
N PHE A 128 -11.22 1.34 16.70
CA PHE A 128 -11.51 1.69 18.08
C PHE A 128 -10.68 2.90 18.47
N THR A 129 -11.06 3.51 19.58
CA THR A 129 -10.23 4.46 20.32
C THR A 129 -9.84 3.85 21.65
N GLU A 130 -8.95 4.52 22.37
CA GLU A 130 -8.59 4.11 23.73
C GLU A 130 -9.83 3.98 24.65
N LYS A 131 -10.87 4.77 24.40
CA LYS A 131 -12.09 4.79 25.21
C LYS A 131 -12.99 3.55 24.97
N ASN A 132 -12.98 2.99 23.77
CA ASN A 132 -13.90 1.90 23.42
C ASN A 132 -13.24 0.60 22.99
N ILE A 133 -11.93 0.49 22.99
CA ILE A 133 -11.22 -0.75 22.62
C ILE A 133 -11.61 -1.93 23.54
N GLY A 134 -12.07 -1.63 24.75
CA GLY A 134 -12.58 -2.66 25.67
C GLY A 134 -13.73 -3.47 25.11
N GLU A 135 -14.52 -2.93 24.17
CA GLU A 135 -15.59 -3.67 23.50
C GLU A 135 -15.03 -4.87 22.71
N LEU A 136 -13.86 -4.71 22.09
CA LEU A 136 -13.18 -5.80 21.39
C LEU A 136 -12.83 -6.93 22.37
N PHE A 137 -12.32 -6.59 23.53
CA PHE A 137 -11.89 -7.58 24.54
C PHE A 137 -13.06 -8.32 25.20
N ASN A 138 -14.26 -7.82 25.06
CA ASN A 138 -15.48 -8.50 25.53
C ASN A 138 -15.98 -9.55 24.52
N GLU A 139 -15.44 -9.58 23.32
CA GLU A 139 -15.72 -10.65 22.35
C GLU A 139 -14.98 -11.93 22.78
N LYS A 140 -15.73 -12.82 23.36
CA LYS A 140 -15.19 -14.10 23.87
C LYS A 140 -15.26 -15.17 22.80
#